data_814074c6a8127bea668b7d4a5752477b
#
_entry.id   814074c6a8127bea668b7d4a5752477b
#
_cell.length_a   1.000
_cell.length_b   1.000
_cell.length_c   1.000
_cell.angle_alpha   90.00
_cell.angle_beta   90.00
_cell.angle_gamma   90.00
#
_symmetry.space_group_name_H-M   'P 1'
#
loop_
_entity.id
_entity.type
_entity.pdbx_description
1 polymer ?
#
loop_
_entity_poly.entity_id
_entity_poly.type
_entity_poly.pdbx_seq_one_letter_code
_entity_poly.pdbx_strand_id
1 'polypeptide(L)'
;KMISKKRLAEIIEPRMDEILKLVKNEIRKSDYFGEYTFGIVLTGGGAQLEHISDLAQEIFHQPIKIGQPQLEGGVSEKVNSPRYSTSVGLINYGVNNLKNSNDIDNDSLSTIIKHSMNKISNYLKNWY
;
A
#
# COMPACT_ATOMS: atom_id res chain seq x y z
N LYS A 1 -21.38 -15.35 -17.95
CA LYS A 1 -21.40 -14.22 -18.92
C LYS A 1 -19.99 -13.63 -18.95
N MET A 2 -19.25 -13.82 -20.03
CA MET A 2 -17.91 -13.21 -20.17
C MET A 2 -18.07 -11.72 -20.46
N ILE A 3 -17.41 -10.88 -19.66
CA ILE A 3 -17.33 -9.43 -19.86
C ILE A 3 -16.02 -9.14 -20.58
N SER A 4 -16.04 -8.32 -21.63
CA SER A 4 -14.82 -7.92 -22.34
C SER A 4 -13.98 -6.98 -21.48
N LYS A 5 -12.65 -7.06 -21.58
CA LYS A 5 -11.72 -6.14 -20.92
C LYS A 5 -12.07 -4.66 -21.20
N LYS A 6 -12.44 -4.36 -22.44
CA LYS A 6 -12.85 -3.01 -22.86
C LYS A 6 -14.02 -2.48 -22.03
N ARG A 7 -15.08 -3.28 -21.87
CA ARG A 7 -16.27 -2.88 -21.10
C ARG A 7 -15.96 -2.72 -19.60
N LEU A 8 -15.02 -3.48 -19.09
CA LEU A 8 -14.56 -3.32 -17.71
C LEU A 8 -13.76 -2.02 -17.54
N ALA A 9 -12.87 -1.71 -18.50
CA ALA A 9 -12.11 -0.47 -18.50
C ALA A 9 -13.03 0.76 -18.56
N GLU A 10 -14.05 0.76 -19.40
CA GLU A 10 -15.05 1.84 -19.52
C GLU A 10 -15.77 2.17 -18.19
N ILE A 11 -15.80 1.20 -17.26
CA ILE A 11 -16.39 1.40 -15.91
C ILE A 11 -15.33 1.83 -14.88
N ILE A 12 -14.14 1.23 -14.93
CA ILE A 12 -13.08 1.43 -13.92
C ILE A 12 -12.38 2.77 -14.14
N GLU A 13 -12.07 3.11 -15.38
CA GLU A 13 -11.28 4.33 -15.70
C GLU A 13 -11.93 5.61 -15.18
N PRO A 14 -13.23 5.89 -15.42
CA PRO A 14 -13.86 7.09 -14.85
C PRO A 14 -13.86 7.13 -13.32
N ARG A 15 -13.94 5.98 -12.67
CA ARG A 15 -13.87 5.91 -11.20
C ARG A 15 -12.48 6.19 -10.68
N MET A 16 -11.46 5.69 -11.34
CA MET A 16 -10.08 5.99 -10.98
C MET A 16 -9.73 7.46 -11.24
N ASP A 17 -10.19 8.03 -12.35
CA ASP A 17 -10.08 9.45 -12.66
C ASP A 17 -10.69 10.31 -11.55
N GLU A 18 -11.92 10.01 -11.14
CA GLU A 18 -12.61 10.70 -10.05
C GLU A 18 -11.83 10.61 -8.73
N ILE A 19 -11.39 9.41 -8.34
CA ILE A 19 -10.64 9.18 -7.10
C ILE A 19 -9.34 9.98 -7.11
N LEU A 20 -8.56 9.93 -8.20
CA LEU A 20 -7.29 10.64 -8.31
C LEU A 20 -7.50 12.17 -8.30
N LYS A 21 -8.56 12.69 -8.92
CA LYS A 21 -8.93 14.10 -8.86
C LYS A 21 -9.33 14.55 -7.46
N LEU A 22 -10.07 13.72 -6.72
CA LEU A 22 -10.39 13.98 -5.31
C LEU A 22 -9.12 14.06 -4.47
N VAL A 23 -8.20 13.11 -4.62
CA VAL A 23 -6.90 13.12 -3.93
C VAL A 23 -6.10 14.37 -4.29
N LYS A 24 -6.02 14.73 -5.58
CA LYS A 24 -5.37 15.97 -6.02
C LYS A 24 -5.95 17.20 -5.34
N ASN A 25 -7.27 17.26 -5.21
CA ASN A 25 -7.93 18.38 -4.55
C ASN A 25 -7.60 18.44 -3.05
N GLU A 26 -7.50 17.30 -2.37
CA GLU A 26 -7.08 17.26 -0.96
C GLU A 26 -5.61 17.70 -0.80
N ILE A 27 -4.71 17.23 -1.67
CA ILE A 27 -3.32 17.69 -1.68
C ILE A 27 -3.25 19.22 -1.87
N ARG A 28 -4.07 19.78 -2.78
CA ARG A 28 -4.11 21.25 -3.01
C ARG A 28 -4.58 22.06 -1.82
N LYS A 29 -5.36 21.48 -0.91
CA LYS A 29 -5.80 22.12 0.33
C LYS A 29 -4.77 22.03 1.46
N SER A 30 -3.76 21.17 1.31
CA SER A 30 -2.72 21.01 2.33
C SER A 30 -1.72 22.16 2.25
N ASP A 31 -1.08 22.45 3.40
CA ASP A 31 -0.02 23.46 3.51
C ASP A 31 1.25 23.09 2.70
N TYR A 32 1.35 21.83 2.27
CA TYR A 32 2.47 21.30 1.48
C TYR A 32 2.26 21.38 -0.04
N PHE A 33 1.20 22.07 -0.49
CA PHE A 33 0.95 22.23 -1.92
C PHE A 33 2.10 22.99 -2.61
N GLY A 34 2.72 22.34 -3.59
CA GLY A 34 3.87 22.89 -4.32
C GLY A 34 5.24 22.44 -3.81
N GLU A 35 5.33 21.78 -2.65
CA GLU A 35 6.60 21.29 -2.09
C GLU A 35 7.00 19.90 -2.61
N TYR A 36 6.09 19.15 -3.28
CA TYR A 36 6.36 17.82 -3.82
C TYR A 36 7.02 17.88 -5.20
N THR A 37 8.29 18.28 -5.23
CA THR A 37 9.09 18.43 -6.46
C THR A 37 9.54 17.07 -7.04
N PHE A 38 9.57 16.02 -6.23
CA PHE A 38 10.14 14.71 -6.60
C PHE A 38 9.12 13.73 -7.22
N GLY A 39 7.85 14.14 -7.35
CA GLY A 39 6.80 13.32 -7.90
C GLY A 39 5.92 12.63 -6.84
N ILE A 40 5.10 11.69 -7.30
CA ILE A 40 4.10 11.00 -6.48
C ILE A 40 4.33 9.49 -6.52
N VAL A 41 4.19 8.85 -5.38
CA VAL A 41 4.27 7.40 -5.26
C VAL A 41 2.87 6.84 -5.05
N LEU A 42 2.40 6.00 -5.97
CA LEU A 42 1.17 5.23 -5.82
C LEU A 42 1.49 3.86 -5.25
N THR A 43 0.69 3.39 -4.32
CA THR A 43 0.83 2.05 -3.75
C THR A 43 -0.55 1.47 -3.38
N GLY A 44 -0.57 0.22 -2.89
CA GLY A 44 -1.82 -0.48 -2.63
C GLY A 44 -2.31 -1.30 -3.83
N GLY A 45 -3.42 -2.02 -3.65
CA GLY A 45 -3.97 -2.89 -4.70
C GLY A 45 -4.39 -2.16 -5.98
N GLY A 46 -4.94 -0.94 -5.85
CA GLY A 46 -5.33 -0.11 -6.99
C GLY A 46 -4.17 0.34 -7.86
N ALA A 47 -2.96 0.46 -7.30
CA ALA A 47 -1.75 0.80 -8.04
C ALA A 47 -1.28 -0.30 -9.01
N GLN A 48 -1.92 -1.47 -9.00
CA GLN A 48 -1.64 -2.58 -9.92
C GLN A 48 -2.55 -2.57 -11.17
N LEU A 49 -3.47 -1.63 -11.27
CA LEU A 49 -4.29 -1.48 -12.47
C LEU A 49 -3.40 -1.11 -13.67
N GLU A 50 -3.68 -1.72 -14.80
CA GLU A 50 -3.01 -1.39 -16.08
C GLU A 50 -3.18 0.11 -16.37
N HIS A 51 -2.13 0.79 -16.80
CA HIS A 51 -2.12 2.22 -17.16
C HIS A 51 -2.49 3.22 -16.05
N ILE A 52 -2.57 2.80 -14.79
CA ILE A 52 -2.88 3.71 -13.69
C ILE A 52 -1.83 4.81 -13.52
N SER A 53 -0.55 4.50 -13.82
CA SER A 53 0.53 5.49 -13.76
C SER A 53 0.36 6.59 -14.80
N ASP A 54 -0.09 6.23 -16.02
CA ASP A 54 -0.31 7.17 -17.10
C ASP A 54 -1.47 8.12 -16.77
N LEU A 55 -2.60 7.57 -16.31
CA LEU A 55 -3.75 8.34 -15.85
C LEU A 55 -3.39 9.27 -14.68
N ALA A 56 -2.64 8.77 -13.72
CA ALA A 56 -2.22 9.59 -12.58
C ALA A 56 -1.25 10.70 -13.01
N GLN A 57 -0.32 10.44 -13.92
CA GLN A 57 0.60 11.44 -14.45
C GLN A 57 -0.15 12.54 -15.20
N GLU A 58 -1.17 12.19 -15.98
CA GLU A 58 -2.03 13.14 -16.66
C GLU A 58 -2.80 14.05 -15.67
N ILE A 59 -3.32 13.46 -14.58
CA ILE A 59 -4.09 14.20 -13.59
C ILE A 59 -3.18 15.10 -12.73
N PHE A 60 -2.09 14.57 -12.21
CA PHE A 60 -1.23 15.27 -11.25
C PHE A 60 -0.21 16.21 -11.93
N HIS A 61 0.14 15.96 -13.20
CA HIS A 61 1.22 16.65 -13.93
C HIS A 61 2.58 16.51 -13.23
N GLN A 62 2.80 15.36 -12.62
CA GLN A 62 4.01 15.01 -11.87
C GLN A 62 4.47 13.60 -12.25
N PRO A 63 5.77 13.28 -12.13
CA PRO A 63 6.25 11.92 -12.28
C PRO A 63 5.58 10.98 -11.29
N ILE A 64 5.12 9.81 -11.77
CA ILE A 64 4.46 8.79 -10.96
C ILE A 64 5.35 7.56 -10.86
N LYS A 65 5.50 7.06 -9.64
CA LYS A 65 6.18 5.79 -9.35
C LYS A 65 5.23 4.85 -8.62
N ILE A 66 5.24 3.57 -9.02
CA ILE A 66 4.56 2.52 -8.24
C ILE A 66 5.47 2.07 -7.11
N GLY A 67 5.03 2.32 -5.89
CA GLY A 67 5.73 1.94 -4.67
C GLY A 67 5.47 0.49 -4.30
N GLN A 68 6.53 -0.21 -3.92
CA GLN A 68 6.47 -1.57 -3.39
C GLN A 68 6.99 -1.57 -1.95
N PRO A 69 6.40 -2.37 -1.06
CA PRO A 69 6.90 -2.45 0.30
C PRO A 69 8.26 -3.13 0.33
N GLN A 70 9.14 -2.66 1.20
CA GLN A 70 10.42 -3.31 1.46
C GLN A 70 10.37 -3.96 2.83
N LEU A 71 10.64 -5.25 2.88
CA LEU A 71 10.77 -6.02 4.09
C LEU A 71 12.19 -6.59 4.15
N GLU A 72 12.90 -6.35 5.23
CA GLU A 72 14.17 -6.99 5.50
C GLU A 72 13.92 -8.41 6.00
N GLY A 73 14.35 -9.44 5.23
CA GLY A 73 14.24 -10.84 5.63
C GLY A 73 13.65 -11.78 4.57
N GLY A 74 13.69 -13.08 4.85
CA GLY A 74 13.45 -14.17 3.89
C GLY A 74 12.04 -14.36 3.32
N VAL A 75 11.07 -13.48 3.63
CA VAL A 75 9.70 -13.51 3.08
C VAL A 75 9.49 -12.40 2.04
N SER A 76 10.54 -11.65 1.72
CA SER A 76 10.47 -10.44 0.90
C SER A 76 9.88 -10.66 -0.49
N GLU A 77 10.21 -11.75 -1.18
CA GLU A 77 9.74 -12.01 -2.54
C GLU A 77 8.21 -12.18 -2.65
N LYS A 78 7.58 -12.81 -1.65
CA LYS A 78 6.13 -13.07 -1.66
C LYS A 78 5.28 -11.83 -1.34
N VAL A 79 5.84 -10.90 -0.59
CA VAL A 79 5.14 -9.68 -0.13
C VAL A 79 5.60 -8.41 -0.85
N ASN A 80 6.51 -8.53 -1.82
CA ASN A 80 7.02 -7.41 -2.62
C ASN A 80 6.02 -7.02 -3.73
N SER A 81 4.81 -6.68 -3.32
CA SER A 81 3.76 -6.21 -4.21
C SER A 81 3.04 -5.03 -3.57
N PRO A 82 2.64 -4.00 -4.33
CA PRO A 82 1.95 -2.82 -3.83
C PRO A 82 0.73 -3.15 -2.96
N ARG A 83 0.03 -4.23 -3.24
CA ARG A 83 -1.14 -4.70 -2.47
C ARG A 83 -0.85 -4.97 -0.98
N TYR A 84 0.39 -5.28 -0.65
CA TYR A 84 0.79 -5.60 0.72
C TYR A 84 1.39 -4.42 1.48
N SER A 85 1.45 -3.24 0.88
CA SER A 85 2.11 -2.06 1.48
C SER A 85 1.56 -1.70 2.85
N THR A 86 0.24 -1.74 3.04
CA THR A 86 -0.38 -1.48 4.34
C THR A 86 0.01 -2.52 5.38
N SER A 87 -0.04 -3.80 5.03
CA SER A 87 0.28 -4.90 5.97
C SER A 87 1.76 -4.85 6.38
N VAL A 88 2.65 -4.65 5.41
CA VAL A 88 4.10 -4.51 5.66
C VAL A 88 4.39 -3.24 6.48
N GLY A 89 3.74 -2.13 6.15
CA GLY A 89 3.87 -0.88 6.89
C GLY A 89 3.43 -1.00 8.35
N LEU A 90 2.33 -1.69 8.63
CA LEU A 90 1.88 -1.95 10.01
C LEU A 90 2.87 -2.82 10.79
N ILE A 91 3.45 -3.84 10.16
CA ILE A 91 4.48 -4.67 10.79
C ILE A 91 5.71 -3.83 11.12
N ASN A 92 6.22 -3.06 10.16
CA ASN A 92 7.38 -2.21 10.36
C ASN A 92 7.12 -1.16 11.45
N TYR A 93 5.95 -0.55 11.46
CA TYR A 93 5.54 0.40 12.50
C TYR A 93 5.53 -0.25 13.88
N GLY A 94 4.93 -1.44 14.00
CA GLY A 94 4.91 -2.21 15.25
C GLY A 94 6.32 -2.55 15.74
N VAL A 95 7.17 -3.07 14.87
CA VAL A 95 8.55 -3.41 15.21
C VAL A 95 9.35 -2.19 15.65
N ASN A 96 9.22 -1.06 14.97
CA ASN A 96 9.93 0.17 15.32
C ASN A 96 9.47 0.75 16.66
N ASN A 97 8.17 0.72 16.95
CA ASN A 97 7.65 1.15 18.23
C ASN A 97 8.12 0.25 19.39
N LEU A 98 8.21 -1.06 19.15
CA LEU A 98 8.74 -1.99 20.15
C LEU A 98 10.24 -1.79 20.41
N LYS A 99 11.03 -1.48 19.37
CA LYS A 99 12.46 -1.16 19.53
C LYS A 99 12.71 0.15 20.30
N ASN A 100 11.80 1.11 20.16
CA ASN A 100 11.91 2.42 20.83
C ASN A 100 11.41 2.42 22.28
N SER A 101 10.56 1.46 22.66
CA SER A 101 10.22 1.20 24.06
C SER A 101 11.30 0.30 24.65
N ASN A 102 12.24 0.90 25.39
CA ASN A 102 13.42 0.26 26.01
C ASN A 102 13.10 -0.89 27.00
N ASP A 103 11.87 -1.41 27.03
CA ASP A 103 11.39 -2.39 28.01
C ASP A 103 11.21 -3.81 27.45
N ILE A 104 11.65 -4.09 26.21
CA ILE A 104 11.44 -5.42 25.65
C ILE A 104 12.76 -6.10 25.31
N ASP A 105 13.13 -7.09 26.13
CA ASP A 105 14.17 -8.06 25.82
C ASP A 105 13.94 -8.68 24.44
N ASN A 106 15.02 -8.93 23.68
CA ASN A 106 14.98 -9.49 22.32
C ASN A 106 14.22 -10.83 22.23
N ASP A 107 14.10 -11.57 23.33
CA ASP A 107 13.30 -12.80 23.41
C ASP A 107 11.77 -12.57 23.38
N SER A 108 11.31 -11.41 23.86
CA SER A 108 9.87 -11.09 23.86
C SER A 108 9.36 -10.72 22.47
N LEU A 109 10.17 -10.13 21.62
CA LEU A 109 9.80 -9.76 20.24
C LEU A 109 9.49 -10.99 19.38
N SER A 110 10.32 -12.01 19.45
CA SER A 110 10.10 -13.27 18.72
C SER A 110 8.82 -13.97 19.15
N THR A 111 8.50 -13.89 20.44
CA THR A 111 7.31 -14.47 21.06
C THR A 111 6.04 -13.72 20.68
N ILE A 112 6.07 -12.38 20.66
CA ILE A 112 4.93 -11.53 20.25
C ILE A 112 4.61 -11.74 18.78
N ILE A 113 5.63 -11.79 17.92
CA ILE A 113 5.45 -12.04 16.48
C ILE A 113 4.86 -13.42 16.24
N LYS A 114 5.38 -14.47 16.89
CA LYS A 114 4.83 -15.83 16.82
C LYS A 114 3.38 -15.90 17.32
N HIS A 115 3.07 -15.22 18.41
CA HIS A 115 1.71 -15.20 18.97
C HIS A 115 0.72 -14.50 18.03
N SER A 116 1.10 -13.36 17.44
CA SER A 116 0.29 -12.63 16.49
C SER A 116 0.08 -13.42 15.19
N MET A 117 1.10 -14.08 14.67
CA MET A 117 0.99 -14.96 13.49
C MET A 117 0.09 -16.16 13.74
N ASN A 118 0.17 -16.79 14.93
CA ASN A 118 -0.71 -17.88 15.28
C ASN A 118 -2.17 -17.44 15.41
N LYS A 119 -2.42 -16.25 15.95
CA LYS A 119 -3.76 -15.67 16.05
C LYS A 119 -4.37 -15.44 14.67
N ILE A 120 -3.61 -14.84 13.75
CA ILE A 120 -4.02 -14.60 12.36
C ILE A 120 -4.26 -15.93 11.63
N SER A 121 -3.36 -16.90 11.79
CA SER A 121 -3.51 -18.24 11.19
C SER A 121 -4.78 -18.94 11.68
N ASN A 122 -5.10 -18.84 12.97
CA ASN A 122 -6.32 -19.43 13.53
C ASN A 122 -7.60 -18.72 13.05
N TYR A 123 -7.56 -17.41 12.88
CA TYR A 123 -8.67 -16.66 12.29
C TYR A 123 -8.93 -17.08 10.84
N LEU A 124 -7.87 -17.24 10.05
CA LEU A 124 -7.98 -17.67 8.65
C LEU A 124 -8.46 -19.13 8.50
N LYS A 125 -8.11 -20.01 9.45
CA LYS A 125 -8.59 -21.41 9.44
C LYS A 125 -10.06 -21.55 9.80
N ASN A 126 -10.61 -20.61 10.57
CA ASN A 126 -12.04 -20.62 10.95
C ASN A 126 -12.95 -19.93 9.91
N TRP A 127 -12.36 -19.39 8.83
CA TRP A 127 -13.09 -18.73 7.74
C TRP A 127 -13.25 -19.64 6.51
N TYR A 128 -12.67 -20.84 6.54
CA TYR A 128 -12.81 -21.90 5.55
C TYR A 128 -13.48 -23.13 6.20
#